data_caf7c697a348321ed34eaf063a5f31fc
#
_entry.id   caf7c697a348321ed34eaf063a5f31fc
#
_cell.length_a   1.000
_cell.length_b   1.000
_cell.length_c   1.000
_cell.angle_alpha   90.00
_cell.angle_beta   90.00
_cell.angle_gamma   90.00
#
_symmetry.space_group_name_H-M   'P 1'
#
loop_
_entity.id
_entity.type
_entity.pdbx_description
1 polymer ?
#
loop_
_entity_poly.entity_id
_entity_poly.type
_entity_poly.pdbx_seq_one_letter_code
_entity_poly.pdbx_strand_id
1 'polypeptide(L)'
;MRKFKFSLLLIILILGRAVADEGMWLPSLVQKLNIAEMQQMGFQLNAEDIYSINKASLKDAIVALDRGSCTAELISPDGLLLTNHHCGYGEIQTHSSVDQDYLRDGFWAMTREEELPNPGKSVSFLVRIEDVSSKIMTELTPGMSDEERSNKIYSISKELEKEAKADTHYETYVRSFFNSNQFHLFVVETFNDVRLVGAPPQALGKFGGDTDNWMWPRHTADFALFRIYSGTDGKPAAFSEENIPYKAKHFLPVSIKGIQEGDFALVFGYPGSTERYKTSYGVKYTMEVTNPVRIEVR
;
A
#
# COMPACT_ATOMS: atom_id res chain seq x y z
N MET A 1 -25.21 48.07 12.88
CA MET A 1 -23.75 47.88 12.85
C MET A 1 -23.20 46.97 13.98
N ARG A 2 -23.72 47.03 15.21
CA ARG A 2 -23.24 46.20 16.35
C ARG A 2 -23.57 44.69 16.18
N LYS A 3 -24.74 44.36 15.62
CA LYS A 3 -25.16 42.95 15.33
C LYS A 3 -24.33 42.31 14.23
N PHE A 4 -23.89 43.08 13.23
CA PHE A 4 -23.06 42.57 12.14
C PHE A 4 -21.64 42.22 12.61
N LYS A 5 -21.07 42.97 13.53
CA LYS A 5 -19.76 42.68 14.13
C LYS A 5 -19.77 41.41 15.00
N PHE A 6 -20.89 41.13 15.66
CA PHE A 6 -21.06 39.94 16.49
C PHE A 6 -21.17 38.66 15.61
N SER A 7 -21.91 38.75 14.49
CA SER A 7 -22.03 37.65 13.53
C SER A 7 -20.67 37.33 12.84
N LEU A 8 -19.89 38.36 12.52
CA LEU A 8 -18.54 38.17 11.94
C LEU A 8 -17.56 37.54 12.94
N LEU A 9 -17.66 37.93 14.23
CA LEU A 9 -16.86 37.35 15.30
C LEU A 9 -17.24 35.89 15.57
N LEU A 10 -18.51 35.52 15.47
CA LEU A 10 -19.00 34.16 15.61
C LEU A 10 -18.57 33.30 14.46
N ILE A 11 -18.54 33.80 13.22
CA ILE A 11 -18.02 33.08 12.05
C ILE A 11 -16.51 32.83 12.16
N ILE A 12 -15.73 33.78 12.69
CA ILE A 12 -14.31 33.64 12.92
C ILE A 12 -14.01 32.62 14.05
N LEU A 13 -14.87 32.50 15.04
CA LEU A 13 -14.77 31.51 16.12
C LEU A 13 -15.16 30.08 15.65
N ILE A 14 -16.01 29.98 14.62
CA ILE A 14 -16.40 28.69 14.00
C ILE A 14 -15.36 28.22 12.97
N LEU A 15 -14.48 29.08 12.51
CA LEU A 15 -13.25 28.72 11.79
C LEU A 15 -12.17 28.14 12.74
N GLY A 16 -12.62 27.48 13.81
CA GLY A 16 -11.79 26.58 14.59
C GLY A 16 -11.13 25.59 13.63
N ARG A 17 -9.82 25.47 13.70
CA ARG A 17 -8.98 24.61 12.86
C ARG A 17 -9.70 23.27 12.68
N ALA A 18 -10.22 23.01 11.49
CA ALA A 18 -10.52 21.66 11.08
C ALA A 18 -9.17 20.94 10.98
N VAL A 19 -8.69 20.43 12.08
CA VAL A 19 -7.53 19.55 12.11
C VAL A 19 -8.05 18.22 11.58
N ALA A 20 -7.65 17.84 10.39
CA ALA A 20 -7.95 16.54 9.83
C ALA A 20 -6.79 15.63 10.19
N ASP A 21 -6.95 14.80 11.20
CA ASP A 21 -5.99 13.75 11.59
C ASP A 21 -5.91 12.64 10.55
N GLU A 22 -6.66 12.75 9.48
CA GLU A 22 -6.94 11.71 8.53
C GLU A 22 -6.52 12.09 7.10
N GLY A 23 -6.13 11.10 6.33
CA GLY A 23 -5.78 11.26 4.93
C GLY A 23 -4.87 10.14 4.44
N MET A 24 -4.65 10.08 3.14
CA MET A 24 -3.62 9.23 2.54
C MET A 24 -2.42 10.11 2.21
N TRP A 25 -1.36 9.98 2.98
CA TRP A 25 -0.18 10.83 2.86
C TRP A 25 0.88 10.16 2.00
N LEU A 26 1.46 10.89 1.07
CA LEU A 26 2.57 10.39 0.28
C LEU A 26 3.84 10.41 1.13
N PRO A 27 4.55 9.27 1.27
CA PRO A 27 5.76 9.18 2.11
C PRO A 27 6.83 10.21 1.75
N SER A 28 6.99 10.54 0.46
CA SER A 28 7.94 11.56 0.00
C SER A 28 7.58 13.00 0.41
N LEU A 29 6.33 13.25 0.79
CA LEU A 29 5.84 14.56 1.20
C LEU A 29 5.68 14.71 2.72
N VAL A 30 5.84 13.65 3.50
CA VAL A 30 5.61 13.65 4.96
C VAL A 30 6.42 14.73 5.67
N GLN A 31 7.69 14.92 5.31
CA GLN A 31 8.55 15.96 5.89
C GLN A 31 7.94 17.36 5.73
N LYS A 32 7.31 17.62 4.60
CA LYS A 32 6.78 18.95 4.27
C LYS A 32 5.38 19.18 4.83
N LEU A 33 4.56 18.14 4.86
CA LEU A 33 3.13 18.27 5.11
C LEU A 33 2.69 17.81 6.49
N ASN A 34 3.24 16.70 7.00
CA ASN A 34 2.60 15.97 8.09
C ASN A 34 3.47 15.72 9.32
N ILE A 35 4.81 15.76 9.19
CA ILE A 35 5.72 15.35 10.26
C ILE A 35 5.52 16.10 11.57
N ALA A 36 5.23 17.41 11.51
CA ALA A 36 5.03 18.22 12.70
C ALA A 36 3.76 17.81 13.47
N GLU A 37 2.69 17.48 12.76
CA GLU A 37 1.44 16.98 13.33
C GLU A 37 1.63 15.59 13.93
N MET A 38 2.28 14.68 13.20
CA MET A 38 2.61 13.34 13.69
C MET A 38 3.42 13.40 14.99
N GLN A 39 4.39 14.29 15.08
CA GLN A 39 5.20 14.49 16.30
C GLN A 39 4.39 15.04 17.45
N GLN A 40 3.42 15.93 17.19
CA GLN A 40 2.48 16.40 18.22
C GLN A 40 1.58 15.27 18.75
N MET A 41 1.27 14.28 17.90
CA MET A 41 0.52 13.07 18.27
C MET A 41 1.38 12.00 18.96
N GLY A 42 2.68 12.23 19.14
CA GLY A 42 3.58 11.32 19.84
C GLY A 42 4.54 10.52 18.95
N PHE A 43 4.58 10.78 17.64
CA PHE A 43 5.54 10.15 16.73
C PHE A 43 6.97 10.59 17.07
N GLN A 44 7.84 9.62 17.35
CA GLN A 44 9.19 9.88 17.86
C GLN A 44 10.29 9.81 16.78
N LEU A 45 9.96 9.32 15.60
CA LEU A 45 10.88 9.23 14.48
C LEU A 45 10.87 10.52 13.67
N ASN A 46 11.75 10.62 12.68
CA ASN A 46 11.76 11.72 11.72
C ASN A 46 11.26 11.26 10.33
N ALA A 47 11.07 12.19 9.42
CA ALA A 47 10.52 11.87 8.10
C ALA A 47 11.46 10.98 7.25
N GLU A 48 12.79 11.08 7.45
CA GLU A 48 13.74 10.22 6.76
C GLU A 48 13.71 8.77 7.27
N ASP A 49 13.21 8.53 8.48
CA ASP A 49 12.98 7.17 8.97
C ASP A 49 11.76 6.52 8.31
N ILE A 50 10.81 7.35 7.83
CA ILE A 50 9.67 6.88 7.04
C ILE A 50 10.07 6.66 5.58
N TYR A 51 10.71 7.67 4.98
CA TYR A 51 11.09 7.67 3.57
C TYR A 51 12.46 8.31 3.36
N SER A 52 13.41 7.53 2.90
CA SER A 52 14.74 7.99 2.48
C SER A 52 15.19 7.24 1.23
N ILE A 53 15.88 7.95 0.33
CA ILE A 53 16.59 7.33 -0.81
C ILE A 53 18.05 7.07 -0.50
N ASN A 54 18.57 7.65 0.60
CA ASN A 54 19.98 7.62 0.95
C ASN A 54 20.31 6.61 2.05
N LYS A 55 19.32 6.26 2.88
CA LYS A 55 19.47 5.27 3.96
C LYS A 55 18.26 4.35 4.01
N ALA A 56 18.40 3.22 4.68
CA ALA A 56 17.27 2.33 4.98
C ALA A 56 16.22 3.06 5.82
N SER A 57 14.96 2.85 5.51
CA SER A 57 13.80 3.50 6.13
C SER A 57 12.58 2.57 6.11
N LEU A 58 11.46 2.96 6.71
CA LEU A 58 10.24 2.14 6.74
C LEU A 58 9.79 1.71 5.34
N LYS A 59 9.99 2.56 4.31
CA LYS A 59 9.66 2.17 2.93
C LYS A 59 10.38 0.91 2.43
N ASP A 60 11.53 0.57 3.01
CA ASP A 60 12.32 -0.61 2.62
C ASP A 60 11.85 -1.89 3.35
N ALA A 61 10.96 -1.75 4.32
CA ALA A 61 10.33 -2.85 5.02
C ALA A 61 8.88 -3.09 4.58
N ILE A 62 8.23 -2.11 3.93
CA ILE A 62 6.84 -2.19 3.48
C ILE A 62 6.81 -2.39 1.97
N VAL A 63 6.13 -3.43 1.51
CA VAL A 63 6.15 -3.85 0.11
C VAL A 63 4.76 -3.95 -0.49
N ALA A 64 4.68 -3.73 -1.80
CA ALA A 64 3.48 -3.98 -2.58
C ALA A 64 3.45 -5.44 -3.04
N LEU A 65 2.41 -6.19 -2.66
CA LEU A 65 2.12 -7.48 -3.25
C LEU A 65 1.36 -7.30 -4.57
N ASP A 66 1.75 -8.09 -5.58
CA ASP A 66 1.02 -8.21 -6.85
C ASP A 66 0.63 -6.83 -7.43
N ARG A 67 1.64 -5.94 -7.53
CA ARG A 67 1.51 -4.56 -8.04
C ARG A 67 0.59 -3.66 -7.20
N GLY A 68 0.48 -3.93 -5.90
CA GLY A 68 -0.29 -3.11 -4.96
C GLY A 68 -1.72 -3.58 -4.74
N SER A 69 -2.05 -4.83 -5.08
CA SER A 69 -3.32 -5.44 -4.69
C SER A 69 -3.45 -5.61 -3.18
N CYS A 70 -2.31 -5.85 -2.53
CA CYS A 70 -2.16 -5.91 -1.08
C CYS A 70 -0.84 -5.29 -0.63
N THR A 71 -0.72 -5.06 0.67
CA THR A 71 0.52 -4.68 1.35
C THR A 71 1.06 -5.87 2.13
N ALA A 72 2.38 -5.97 2.22
CA ALA A 72 3.05 -6.83 3.17
C ALA A 72 4.21 -6.10 3.82
N GLU A 73 4.67 -6.59 4.95
CA GLU A 73 5.83 -6.08 5.66
C GLU A 73 6.89 -7.16 5.90
N LEU A 74 8.16 -6.77 5.74
CA LEU A 74 9.29 -7.59 6.15
C LEU A 74 9.38 -7.62 7.67
N ILE A 75 9.38 -8.81 8.25
CA ILE A 75 9.49 -9.03 9.69
C ILE A 75 10.76 -9.78 10.10
N SER A 76 11.64 -10.08 9.14
CA SER A 76 12.95 -10.68 9.40
C SER A 76 14.01 -10.20 8.43
N PRO A 77 15.31 -10.34 8.79
CA PRO A 77 16.41 -9.99 7.89
C PRO A 77 16.51 -10.93 6.68
N ASP A 78 15.84 -12.08 6.70
CA ASP A 78 15.89 -13.12 5.67
C ASP A 78 14.59 -13.17 4.83
N GLY A 79 14.04 -12.00 4.52
CA GLY A 79 12.96 -11.86 3.54
C GLY A 79 11.60 -12.41 3.97
N LEU A 80 11.38 -12.73 5.27
CA LEU A 80 10.08 -13.19 5.75
C LEU A 80 9.08 -12.02 5.74
N LEU A 81 7.97 -12.24 5.07
CA LEU A 81 6.86 -11.30 4.93
C LEU A 81 5.68 -11.70 5.80
N LEU A 82 5.02 -10.70 6.38
CA LEU A 82 3.71 -10.80 7.00
C LEU A 82 2.70 -10.04 6.15
N THR A 83 1.53 -10.63 5.90
CA THR A 83 0.41 -9.99 5.20
C THR A 83 -0.92 -10.57 5.71
N ASN A 84 -2.05 -10.13 5.17
CA ASN A 84 -3.34 -10.69 5.53
C ASN A 84 -3.57 -12.09 4.93
N HIS A 85 -4.34 -12.93 5.62
CA HIS A 85 -4.76 -14.24 5.11
C HIS A 85 -5.52 -14.12 3.79
N HIS A 86 -6.43 -13.15 3.69
CA HIS A 86 -7.18 -12.92 2.44
C HIS A 86 -6.30 -12.48 1.27
N CYS A 87 -5.13 -11.89 1.53
CA CYS A 87 -4.14 -11.56 0.50
C CYS A 87 -3.35 -12.78 0.01
N GLY A 88 -3.27 -13.83 0.82
CA GLY A 88 -2.65 -15.11 0.48
C GLY A 88 -3.65 -16.20 0.11
N TYR A 89 -4.94 -15.90 0.10
CA TYR A 89 -6.00 -16.90 -0.08
C TYR A 89 -5.84 -17.72 -1.38
N GLY A 90 -5.55 -17.03 -2.47
CA GLY A 90 -5.38 -17.66 -3.79
C GLY A 90 -4.22 -18.67 -3.82
N GLU A 91 -3.12 -18.35 -3.19
CA GLU A 91 -1.95 -19.23 -3.10
C GLU A 91 -2.23 -20.43 -2.19
N ILE A 92 -2.83 -20.21 -1.02
CA ILE A 92 -3.23 -21.28 -0.11
C ILE A 92 -4.18 -22.25 -0.82
N GLN A 93 -5.16 -21.72 -1.55
CA GLN A 93 -6.11 -22.51 -2.33
C GLN A 93 -5.41 -23.30 -3.46
N THR A 94 -4.49 -22.68 -4.18
CA THR A 94 -3.77 -23.31 -5.30
C THR A 94 -2.95 -24.51 -4.83
N HIS A 95 -2.39 -24.44 -3.63
CA HIS A 95 -1.63 -25.56 -3.02
C HIS A 95 -2.52 -26.57 -2.29
N SER A 96 -3.81 -26.30 -2.12
CA SER A 96 -4.73 -27.25 -1.50
C SER A 96 -5.20 -28.33 -2.48
N SER A 97 -5.42 -29.51 -1.97
CA SER A 97 -6.01 -30.66 -2.68
C SER A 97 -7.07 -31.34 -1.80
N VAL A 98 -7.74 -32.35 -2.36
CA VAL A 98 -8.74 -33.14 -1.59
C VAL A 98 -8.09 -33.86 -0.41
N ASP A 99 -6.85 -34.32 -0.58
CA ASP A 99 -6.13 -35.09 0.44
C ASP A 99 -5.32 -34.18 1.38
N GLN A 100 -5.08 -32.92 0.99
CA GLN A 100 -4.25 -31.97 1.72
C GLN A 100 -4.83 -30.57 1.60
N ASP A 101 -5.82 -30.28 2.45
CA ASP A 101 -6.61 -29.06 2.41
C ASP A 101 -6.01 -27.97 3.32
N TYR A 102 -5.10 -27.18 2.78
CA TYR A 102 -4.44 -26.09 3.50
C TYR A 102 -5.38 -24.92 3.88
N LEU A 103 -6.50 -24.75 3.17
CA LEU A 103 -7.52 -23.79 3.59
C LEU A 103 -8.21 -24.24 4.87
N ARG A 104 -8.52 -25.55 4.97
CA ARG A 104 -9.17 -26.12 6.15
C ARG A 104 -8.22 -26.30 7.33
N ASP A 105 -7.02 -26.82 7.08
CA ASP A 105 -6.11 -27.31 8.13
C ASP A 105 -4.99 -26.31 8.47
N GLY A 106 -4.79 -25.28 7.60
CA GLY A 106 -3.64 -24.39 7.66
C GLY A 106 -2.39 -25.03 7.02
N PHE A 107 -1.35 -24.21 6.88
CA PHE A 107 -0.06 -24.63 6.36
C PHE A 107 1.08 -23.97 7.14
N TRP A 108 2.12 -24.74 7.45
CA TRP A 108 3.33 -24.24 8.13
C TRP A 108 4.55 -24.99 7.61
N ALA A 109 5.42 -24.32 6.85
CA ALA A 109 6.73 -24.83 6.47
C ALA A 109 7.65 -24.82 7.70
N MET A 110 8.17 -25.96 8.09
CA MET A 110 9.09 -26.11 9.20
C MET A 110 10.55 -25.90 8.77
N THR A 111 10.82 -26.06 7.49
CA THR A 111 12.12 -25.83 6.84
C THR A 111 11.93 -24.99 5.59
N ARG A 112 13.03 -24.45 5.02
CA ARG A 112 12.96 -23.65 3.80
C ARG A 112 12.62 -24.46 2.56
N GLU A 113 12.97 -25.73 2.56
CA GLU A 113 12.67 -26.69 1.49
C GLU A 113 11.17 -27.01 1.40
N GLU A 114 10.44 -26.82 2.50
CA GLU A 114 8.98 -27.00 2.55
C GLU A 114 8.21 -25.74 2.11
N GLU A 115 8.88 -24.59 1.95
CA GLU A 115 8.23 -23.36 1.50
C GLU A 115 7.74 -23.50 0.05
N LEU A 116 6.46 -23.20 -0.19
CA LEU A 116 5.78 -23.49 -1.45
C LEU A 116 5.91 -22.31 -2.45
N PRO A 117 6.47 -22.54 -3.66
CA PRO A 117 6.61 -21.51 -4.66
C PRO A 117 5.27 -21.08 -5.24
N ASN A 118 5.09 -19.78 -5.51
CA ASN A 118 3.86 -19.23 -6.05
C ASN A 118 4.11 -18.56 -7.41
N PRO A 119 3.97 -19.28 -8.51
CA PRO A 119 4.13 -18.70 -9.84
C PRO A 119 3.16 -17.55 -10.08
N GLY A 120 3.70 -16.41 -10.51
CA GLY A 120 2.92 -15.20 -10.77
C GLY A 120 2.76 -14.25 -9.59
N LYS A 121 3.09 -14.66 -8.37
CA LYS A 121 3.13 -13.76 -7.23
C LYS A 121 4.37 -12.87 -7.28
N SER A 122 4.21 -11.60 -6.93
CA SER A 122 5.30 -10.63 -6.97
C SER A 122 5.32 -9.74 -5.73
N VAL A 123 6.53 -9.27 -5.41
CA VAL A 123 6.76 -8.31 -4.32
C VAL A 123 7.57 -7.15 -4.86
N SER A 124 7.05 -5.93 -4.73
CA SER A 124 7.72 -4.72 -5.22
C SER A 124 8.12 -3.81 -4.06
N PHE A 125 9.40 -3.46 -4.02
CA PHE A 125 9.96 -2.46 -3.11
C PHE A 125 9.95 -1.09 -3.76
N LEU A 126 9.56 -0.07 -3.03
CA LEU A 126 9.67 1.31 -3.47
C LEU A 126 11.14 1.76 -3.39
N VAL A 127 11.76 1.97 -4.52
CA VAL A 127 13.13 2.52 -4.61
C VAL A 127 13.08 4.02 -4.38
N ARG A 128 12.31 4.76 -5.19
CA ARG A 128 12.12 6.21 -5.05
C ARG A 128 10.82 6.71 -5.69
N ILE A 129 10.41 7.89 -5.25
CA ILE A 129 9.33 8.68 -5.85
C ILE A 129 9.93 10.01 -6.32
N GLU A 130 9.63 10.42 -7.55
CA GLU A 130 10.04 11.70 -8.12
C GLU A 130 8.81 12.52 -8.49
N ASP A 131 8.78 13.81 -8.12
CA ASP A 131 7.75 14.74 -8.61
C ASP A 131 8.10 15.16 -10.04
N VAL A 132 7.26 14.72 -10.98
CA VAL A 132 7.39 15.03 -12.41
C VAL A 132 6.29 15.97 -12.90
N SER A 133 5.57 16.60 -11.97
CA SER A 133 4.42 17.46 -12.28
C SER A 133 4.79 18.58 -13.24
N SER A 134 5.90 19.27 -13.00
CA SER A 134 6.34 20.36 -13.87
C SER A 134 6.63 19.89 -15.30
N LYS A 135 7.26 18.74 -15.47
CA LYS A 135 7.58 18.17 -16.79
C LYS A 135 6.31 17.86 -17.59
N ILE A 136 5.25 17.40 -16.94
CA ILE A 136 3.98 17.10 -17.59
C ILE A 136 3.15 18.37 -17.80
N MET A 137 2.99 19.19 -16.75
CA MET A 137 2.09 20.35 -16.78
C MET A 137 2.52 21.43 -17.79
N THR A 138 3.82 21.65 -18.01
CA THR A 138 4.32 22.64 -18.99
C THR A 138 3.96 22.28 -20.44
N GLU A 139 3.72 21.01 -20.72
CA GLU A 139 3.34 20.50 -22.04
C GLU A 139 1.82 20.54 -22.29
N LEU A 140 1.03 20.87 -21.27
CA LEU A 140 -0.43 20.97 -21.36
C LEU A 140 -0.82 22.43 -21.63
N THR A 141 -1.44 22.68 -22.77
CA THR A 141 -1.84 24.04 -23.18
C THR A 141 -3.33 24.28 -22.89
N PRO A 142 -3.72 25.53 -22.57
CA PRO A 142 -5.12 25.91 -22.48
C PRO A 142 -5.86 25.64 -23.81
N GLY A 143 -7.04 25.05 -23.72
CA GLY A 143 -7.87 24.75 -24.90
C GLY A 143 -7.76 23.32 -25.45
N MET A 144 -6.87 22.49 -24.89
CA MET A 144 -6.90 21.05 -25.18
C MET A 144 -8.22 20.44 -24.72
N SER A 145 -8.80 19.57 -25.54
CA SER A 145 -9.89 18.69 -25.11
C SER A 145 -9.42 17.70 -24.05
N ASP A 146 -10.34 17.09 -23.32
CA ASP A 146 -10.01 16.09 -22.29
C ASP A 146 -9.26 14.89 -22.90
N GLU A 147 -9.60 14.50 -24.11
CA GLU A 147 -8.94 13.43 -24.85
C GLU A 147 -7.51 13.81 -25.23
N GLU A 148 -7.29 14.98 -25.82
CA GLU A 148 -5.96 15.48 -26.17
C GLU A 148 -5.07 15.61 -24.94
N ARG A 149 -5.62 16.16 -23.84
CA ARG A 149 -4.94 16.26 -22.55
C ARG A 149 -4.53 14.88 -22.02
N SER A 150 -5.43 13.92 -22.02
CA SER A 150 -5.16 12.56 -21.55
C SER A 150 -4.10 11.85 -22.37
N ASN A 151 -4.18 11.95 -23.69
CA ASN A 151 -3.20 11.38 -24.61
C ASN A 151 -1.81 12.01 -24.44
N LYS A 152 -1.75 13.33 -24.25
CA LYS A 152 -0.49 14.04 -24.00
C LYS A 152 0.15 13.61 -22.67
N ILE A 153 -0.62 13.56 -21.59
CA ILE A 153 -0.18 13.04 -20.27
C ILE A 153 0.37 11.63 -20.41
N TYR A 154 -0.36 10.74 -21.10
CA TYR A 154 0.07 9.37 -21.30
C TYR A 154 1.39 9.27 -22.05
N SER A 155 1.54 10.00 -23.17
CA SER A 155 2.78 10.01 -23.97
C SER A 155 3.99 10.45 -23.16
N ILE A 156 3.89 11.60 -22.46
CA ILE A 156 4.99 12.12 -21.63
C ILE A 156 5.30 11.16 -20.48
N SER A 157 4.27 10.59 -19.86
CA SER A 157 4.47 9.60 -18.79
C SER A 157 5.28 8.40 -19.28
N LYS A 158 5.00 7.89 -20.49
CA LYS A 158 5.75 6.77 -21.08
C LYS A 158 7.21 7.11 -21.39
N GLU A 159 7.49 8.34 -21.80
CA GLU A 159 8.86 8.81 -22.00
C GLU A 159 9.63 8.85 -20.66
N LEU A 160 9.03 9.46 -19.63
CA LEU A 160 9.61 9.53 -18.28
C LEU A 160 9.85 8.15 -17.67
N GLU A 161 8.89 7.23 -17.83
CA GLU A 161 9.01 5.85 -17.38
C GLU A 161 10.20 5.16 -18.07
N LYS A 162 10.31 5.31 -19.38
CA LYS A 162 11.41 4.74 -20.17
C LYS A 162 12.77 5.30 -19.76
N GLU A 163 12.87 6.61 -19.57
CA GLU A 163 14.10 7.26 -19.11
C GLU A 163 14.52 6.75 -17.74
N ALA A 164 13.58 6.68 -16.79
CA ALA A 164 13.87 6.25 -15.43
C ALA A 164 14.22 4.76 -15.31
N LYS A 165 13.78 3.95 -16.27
CA LYS A 165 14.09 2.52 -16.35
C LYS A 165 15.44 2.23 -16.99
N ALA A 166 15.96 3.11 -17.85
CA ALA A 166 17.12 2.87 -18.70
C ALA A 166 18.27 2.20 -17.93
N ASP A 167 18.80 1.11 -18.52
CA ASP A 167 19.93 0.33 -18.00
C ASP A 167 19.77 -0.28 -16.60
N THR A 168 18.52 -0.38 -16.12
CA THR A 168 18.20 -0.99 -14.82
C THR A 168 17.21 -2.13 -14.95
N HIS A 169 17.13 -2.99 -13.93
CA HIS A 169 16.09 -4.02 -13.78
C HIS A 169 14.81 -3.50 -13.12
N TYR A 170 14.76 -2.20 -12.77
CA TYR A 170 13.62 -1.61 -12.10
C TYR A 170 12.38 -1.53 -13.00
N GLU A 171 11.21 -1.55 -12.37
CA GLU A 171 9.95 -1.17 -13.00
C GLU A 171 9.62 0.28 -12.65
N THR A 172 8.97 0.96 -13.60
CA THR A 172 8.66 2.39 -13.48
C THR A 172 7.25 2.66 -13.93
N TYR A 173 6.56 3.56 -13.23
CA TYR A 173 5.24 4.02 -13.63
C TYR A 173 4.96 5.43 -13.08
N VAL A 174 4.19 6.22 -13.84
CA VAL A 174 3.69 7.53 -13.40
C VAL A 174 2.26 7.42 -12.90
N ARG A 175 1.98 8.06 -11.77
CA ARG A 175 0.63 8.19 -11.20
C ARG A 175 0.25 9.65 -11.04
N SER A 176 -1.01 9.94 -11.35
CA SER A 176 -1.60 11.25 -11.08
C SER A 176 -2.20 11.30 -9.68
N PHE A 177 -2.06 12.43 -9.01
CA PHE A 177 -2.61 12.73 -7.70
C PHE A 177 -3.40 14.03 -7.73
N PHE A 178 -4.26 14.24 -6.74
CA PHE A 178 -5.04 15.45 -6.55
C PHE A 178 -5.79 15.89 -7.82
N ASN A 179 -6.57 14.96 -8.40
CA ASN A 179 -7.32 15.15 -9.66
C ASN A 179 -6.42 15.61 -10.83
N SER A 180 -5.27 14.96 -11.00
CA SER A 180 -4.28 15.26 -12.06
C SER A 180 -3.66 16.66 -11.96
N ASN A 181 -3.56 17.21 -10.75
CA ASN A 181 -2.81 18.43 -10.47
C ASN A 181 -1.34 18.14 -10.09
N GLN A 182 -1.02 16.89 -9.75
CA GLN A 182 0.34 16.44 -9.50
C GLN A 182 0.58 15.08 -10.17
N PHE A 183 1.83 14.84 -10.57
CA PHE A 183 2.27 13.60 -11.17
C PHE A 183 3.55 13.14 -10.52
N HIS A 184 3.57 11.89 -10.08
CA HIS A 184 4.73 11.29 -9.45
C HIS A 184 5.17 10.06 -10.21
N LEU A 185 6.46 9.98 -10.50
CA LEU A 185 7.13 8.81 -11.06
C LEU A 185 7.58 7.91 -9.92
N PHE A 186 7.13 6.67 -9.95
CA PHE A 186 7.53 5.61 -9.04
C PHE A 186 8.55 4.71 -9.71
N VAL A 187 9.63 4.43 -9.00
CA VAL A 187 10.63 3.44 -9.39
C VAL A 187 10.60 2.34 -8.35
N VAL A 188 10.40 1.10 -8.78
CA VAL A 188 10.25 -0.06 -7.90
C VAL A 188 11.18 -1.20 -8.34
N GLU A 189 11.58 -2.02 -7.37
CA GLU A 189 12.32 -3.26 -7.59
C GLU A 189 11.40 -4.44 -7.30
N THR A 190 11.17 -5.31 -8.29
CA THR A 190 10.16 -6.38 -8.19
C THR A 190 10.80 -7.76 -8.18
N PHE A 191 10.53 -8.54 -7.14
CA PHE A 191 10.93 -9.93 -6.97
C PHE A 191 9.76 -10.86 -7.32
N ASN A 192 10.04 -11.97 -8.01
CA ASN A 192 9.04 -12.92 -8.52
C ASN A 192 9.16 -14.32 -7.92
N ASP A 193 10.20 -14.63 -7.16
CA ASP A 193 10.28 -15.87 -6.37
C ASP A 193 9.78 -15.56 -4.95
N VAL A 194 8.48 -15.79 -4.74
CA VAL A 194 7.79 -15.55 -3.47
C VAL A 194 7.13 -16.85 -3.04
N ARG A 195 7.52 -17.37 -1.87
CA ARG A 195 7.09 -18.69 -1.40
C ARG A 195 6.17 -18.56 -0.19
N LEU A 196 5.14 -19.38 -0.14
CA LEU A 196 4.25 -19.50 1.02
C LEU A 196 4.98 -20.20 2.16
N VAL A 197 5.05 -19.55 3.32
CA VAL A 197 5.70 -20.08 4.52
C VAL A 197 4.68 -20.58 5.53
N GLY A 198 3.55 -19.89 5.64
CA GLY A 198 2.51 -20.33 6.56
C GLY A 198 1.25 -19.49 6.51
N ALA A 199 0.17 -20.15 6.89
CA ALA A 199 -1.12 -19.49 7.08
C ALA A 199 -1.97 -20.31 8.06
N PRO A 200 -2.74 -19.68 8.94
CA PRO A 200 -3.70 -20.39 9.77
C PRO A 200 -4.83 -20.98 8.93
N PRO A 201 -5.60 -21.96 9.46
CA PRO A 201 -6.84 -22.40 8.86
C PRO A 201 -7.78 -21.22 8.55
N GLN A 202 -8.53 -21.31 7.45
CA GLN A 202 -9.50 -20.27 7.07
C GLN A 202 -10.52 -19.97 8.18
N ALA A 203 -10.87 -20.96 8.99
CA ALA A 203 -11.76 -20.78 10.16
C ALA A 203 -11.21 -19.75 11.16
N LEU A 204 -9.89 -19.56 11.22
CA LEU A 204 -9.23 -18.52 12.01
C LEU A 204 -8.92 -17.29 11.16
N GLY A 205 -8.38 -17.47 9.94
CA GLY A 205 -7.97 -16.40 9.03
C GLY A 205 -9.14 -15.52 8.57
N LYS A 206 -10.35 -16.07 8.55
CA LYS A 206 -11.59 -15.36 8.23
C LYS A 206 -12.65 -15.54 9.32
N PHE A 207 -12.24 -15.57 10.59
CA PHE A 207 -13.16 -15.71 11.70
C PHE A 207 -14.18 -14.55 11.75
N GLY A 208 -15.48 -14.89 11.94
CA GLY A 208 -16.57 -13.92 11.92
C GLY A 208 -17.05 -13.52 10.51
N GLY A 209 -16.33 -13.91 9.48
CA GLY A 209 -16.68 -13.66 8.06
C GLY A 209 -16.94 -12.19 7.76
N ASP A 210 -17.85 -11.92 6.85
CA ASP A 210 -18.19 -10.56 6.44
C ASP A 210 -19.03 -9.81 7.48
N THR A 211 -19.75 -10.55 8.36
CA THR A 211 -20.58 -9.98 9.44
C THR A 211 -19.74 -9.19 10.43
N ASP A 212 -18.59 -9.72 10.85
CA ASP A 212 -17.73 -9.11 11.86
C ASP A 212 -16.60 -8.26 11.25
N ASN A 213 -16.54 -8.14 9.92
CA ASN A 213 -15.44 -7.45 9.24
C ASN A 213 -15.28 -5.97 9.64
N TRP A 214 -16.37 -5.32 10.02
CA TRP A 214 -16.40 -3.90 10.43
C TRP A 214 -16.74 -3.72 11.91
N MET A 215 -16.68 -4.81 12.68
CA MET A 215 -17.02 -4.81 14.10
C MET A 215 -15.75 -4.75 14.97
N TRP A 216 -15.91 -4.21 16.16
CA TRP A 216 -14.91 -4.22 17.22
C TRP A 216 -15.55 -4.83 18.51
N PRO A 217 -14.83 -5.66 19.24
CA PRO A 217 -13.46 -6.17 19.01
C PRO A 217 -13.39 -7.23 17.90
N ARG A 218 -12.21 -7.34 17.28
CA ARG A 218 -11.94 -8.34 16.25
C ARG A 218 -11.21 -9.56 16.83
N HIS A 219 -11.61 -10.74 16.38
CA HIS A 219 -11.04 -12.02 16.83
C HIS A 219 -10.46 -12.84 15.68
N THR A 220 -10.43 -12.30 14.46
CA THR A 220 -9.86 -12.99 13.32
C THR A 220 -8.34 -12.97 13.35
N ALA A 221 -7.72 -14.09 12.95
CA ALA A 221 -6.29 -14.22 12.73
C ALA A 221 -5.97 -14.07 11.23
N ASP A 222 -6.37 -12.92 10.66
CA ASP A 222 -6.23 -12.61 9.23
C ASP A 222 -4.78 -12.30 8.88
N PHE A 223 -3.92 -13.34 8.90
CA PHE A 223 -2.53 -13.20 8.49
C PHE A 223 -2.06 -14.39 7.65
N ALA A 224 -1.05 -14.17 6.82
CA ALA A 224 -0.29 -15.17 6.10
C ALA A 224 1.20 -14.77 6.04
N LEU A 225 2.06 -15.74 5.96
CA LEU A 225 3.50 -15.58 5.86
C LEU A 225 4.00 -16.03 4.50
N PHE A 226 4.81 -15.20 3.88
CA PHE A 226 5.54 -15.52 2.66
C PHE A 226 7.03 -15.22 2.86
N ARG A 227 7.87 -15.69 1.96
CA ARG A 227 9.28 -15.33 1.90
C ARG A 227 9.68 -14.94 0.50
N ILE A 228 10.46 -13.86 0.40
CA ILE A 228 11.10 -13.42 -0.84
C ILE A 228 12.41 -14.18 -1.01
N TYR A 229 12.63 -14.65 -2.23
CA TYR A 229 13.90 -15.20 -2.68
C TYR A 229 14.49 -14.35 -3.79
N SER A 230 15.81 -14.30 -3.85
CA SER A 230 16.60 -13.61 -4.86
C SER A 230 17.59 -14.57 -5.50
N GLY A 231 18.13 -14.19 -6.64
CA GLY A 231 19.32 -14.86 -7.17
C GLY A 231 20.50 -14.78 -6.19
N THR A 232 21.51 -15.58 -6.40
CA THR A 232 22.72 -15.59 -5.55
C THR A 232 23.50 -14.27 -5.56
N ASP A 233 23.24 -13.42 -6.56
CA ASP A 233 23.75 -12.04 -6.65
C ASP A 233 22.88 -11.01 -5.88
N GLY A 234 21.81 -11.46 -5.22
CA GLY A 234 20.87 -10.63 -4.46
C GLY A 234 19.84 -9.88 -5.32
N LYS A 235 19.81 -10.11 -6.64
CA LYS A 235 18.87 -9.44 -7.54
C LYS A 235 17.60 -10.24 -7.76
N PRO A 236 16.52 -9.59 -8.27
CA PRO A 236 15.33 -10.29 -8.69
C PRO A 236 15.63 -11.42 -9.70
N ALA A 237 15.08 -12.60 -9.45
CA ALA A 237 15.22 -13.76 -10.30
C ALA A 237 13.87 -14.48 -10.46
N ALA A 238 13.73 -15.26 -11.53
CA ALA A 238 12.66 -16.26 -11.62
C ALA A 238 12.88 -17.36 -10.57
N PHE A 239 11.83 -18.13 -10.28
CA PHE A 239 11.95 -19.26 -9.35
C PHE A 239 13.09 -20.20 -9.75
N SER A 240 13.92 -20.54 -8.78
CA SER A 240 14.96 -21.57 -8.86
C SER A 240 15.21 -22.14 -7.47
N GLU A 241 15.55 -23.43 -7.40
CA GLU A 241 15.96 -24.09 -6.16
C GLU A 241 17.29 -23.52 -5.62
N GLU A 242 18.09 -22.90 -6.49
CA GLU A 242 19.36 -22.26 -6.13
C GLU A 242 19.17 -20.85 -5.54
N ASN A 243 17.97 -20.27 -5.64
CA ASN A 243 17.70 -18.96 -5.10
C ASN A 243 17.85 -18.95 -3.58
N ILE A 244 18.33 -17.84 -3.06
CA ILE A 244 18.56 -17.64 -1.62
C ILE A 244 17.52 -16.67 -1.04
N PRO A 245 17.18 -16.76 0.25
CA PRO A 245 16.34 -15.79 0.92
C PRO A 245 16.88 -14.37 0.73
N TYR A 246 15.99 -13.46 0.33
CA TYR A 246 16.31 -12.05 0.15
C TYR A 246 16.86 -11.45 1.46
N LYS A 247 17.95 -10.71 1.36
CA LYS A 247 18.52 -9.99 2.50
C LYS A 247 17.91 -8.61 2.63
N ALA A 248 17.04 -8.44 3.63
CA ALA A 248 16.31 -7.22 3.84
C ALA A 248 17.23 -6.03 4.18
N LYS A 249 17.05 -4.90 3.50
CA LYS A 249 17.70 -3.63 3.84
C LYS A 249 17.17 -3.07 5.17
N HIS A 250 15.89 -3.31 5.43
CA HIS A 250 15.19 -2.98 6.66
C HIS A 250 14.06 -3.98 6.89
N PHE A 251 13.74 -4.23 8.17
CA PHE A 251 12.61 -5.05 8.56
C PHE A 251 12.01 -4.53 9.87
N LEU A 252 10.75 -4.83 10.13
CA LEU A 252 10.02 -4.40 11.31
C LEU A 252 10.08 -5.50 12.38
N PRO A 253 10.62 -5.23 13.58
CA PRO A 253 10.49 -6.16 14.67
C PRO A 253 9.06 -6.21 15.19
N VAL A 254 8.57 -7.41 15.48
CA VAL A 254 7.24 -7.59 16.09
C VAL A 254 7.32 -7.26 17.59
N SER A 255 6.61 -6.22 18.02
CA SER A 255 6.55 -5.85 19.43
C SER A 255 5.49 -6.67 20.17
N ILE A 256 5.89 -7.30 21.27
CA ILE A 256 4.98 -7.99 22.20
C ILE A 256 4.61 -7.13 23.41
N LYS A 257 5.11 -5.88 23.49
CA LYS A 257 4.82 -4.94 24.58
C LYS A 257 3.33 -4.51 24.56
N GLY A 258 2.69 -4.55 23.40
CA GLY A 258 1.36 -3.99 23.18
C GLY A 258 1.38 -2.46 23.06
N ILE A 259 0.20 -1.88 22.94
CA ILE A 259 -0.04 -0.44 22.84
C ILE A 259 -0.92 0.00 24.00
N GLN A 260 -0.86 1.29 24.33
CA GLN A 260 -1.70 1.93 25.34
C GLN A 260 -2.57 3.01 24.67
N GLU A 261 -3.66 3.38 25.34
CA GLU A 261 -4.48 4.51 24.88
C GLU A 261 -3.63 5.80 24.87
N GLY A 262 -3.64 6.51 23.73
CA GLY A 262 -2.83 7.69 23.50
C GLY A 262 -1.45 7.44 22.87
N ASP A 263 -1.06 6.19 22.67
CA ASP A 263 0.15 5.89 21.89
C ASP A 263 -0.07 6.25 20.41
N PHE A 264 0.96 6.78 19.77
CA PHE A 264 0.93 7.05 18.34
C PHE A 264 0.89 5.76 17.54
N ALA A 265 -0.01 5.69 16.56
CA ALA A 265 -0.10 4.59 15.60
C ALA A 265 -0.27 5.15 14.18
N LEU A 266 0.28 4.46 13.20
CA LEU A 266 0.09 4.75 11.79
C LEU A 266 -0.12 3.47 11.00
N VAL A 267 -0.82 3.56 9.88
CA VAL A 267 -0.90 2.52 8.86
C VAL A 267 -0.06 2.95 7.67
N PHE A 268 0.88 2.10 7.27
CA PHE A 268 1.76 2.37 6.14
C PHE A 268 1.61 1.25 5.10
N GLY A 269 1.40 1.61 3.83
CA GLY A 269 1.25 0.60 2.79
C GLY A 269 0.68 1.15 1.49
N TYR A 270 0.06 0.24 0.73
CA TYR A 270 -0.49 0.47 -0.60
C TYR A 270 -2.02 0.32 -0.53
N PRO A 271 -2.73 1.38 -0.11
CA PRO A 271 -4.17 1.32 0.02
C PRO A 271 -4.84 1.22 -1.34
N GLY A 272 -6.04 0.64 -1.38
CA GLY A 272 -6.89 0.62 -2.56
C GLY A 272 -7.43 2.02 -2.90
N SER A 273 -8.73 2.17 -2.93
CA SER A 273 -9.39 3.47 -3.16
C SER A 273 -10.25 3.87 -1.98
N THR A 274 -10.37 5.17 -1.75
CA THR A 274 -11.33 5.73 -0.80
C THR A 274 -12.11 6.86 -1.45
N GLU A 275 -13.37 7.01 -1.07
CA GLU A 275 -14.27 8.05 -1.57
C GLU A 275 -14.72 8.98 -0.42
N ARG A 276 -13.81 9.24 0.50
CA ARG A 276 -14.06 9.96 1.74
C ARG A 276 -14.75 11.31 1.57
N TYR A 277 -14.41 12.04 0.52
CA TYR A 277 -14.95 13.38 0.23
C TYR A 277 -15.94 13.37 -0.94
N LYS A 278 -16.65 12.26 -1.14
CA LYS A 278 -17.71 12.18 -2.14
C LYS A 278 -18.83 13.17 -1.79
N THR A 279 -19.25 13.97 -2.78
CA THR A 279 -20.38 14.89 -2.61
C THR A 279 -21.70 14.14 -2.39
N SER A 280 -22.72 14.81 -1.83
CA SER A 280 -24.04 14.23 -1.66
C SER A 280 -24.65 13.72 -2.98
N TYR A 281 -24.41 14.38 -4.10
CA TYR A 281 -24.80 13.92 -5.42
C TYR A 281 -24.10 12.59 -5.81
N GLY A 282 -22.80 12.48 -5.55
CA GLY A 282 -22.05 11.25 -5.78
C GLY A 282 -22.52 10.11 -4.89
N VAL A 283 -22.85 10.37 -3.63
CA VAL A 283 -23.42 9.37 -2.71
C VAL A 283 -24.78 8.89 -3.24
N LYS A 284 -25.66 9.82 -3.62
CA LYS A 284 -26.97 9.51 -4.20
C LYS A 284 -26.85 8.64 -5.45
N TYR A 285 -25.94 8.99 -6.36
CA TYR A 285 -25.68 8.18 -7.57
C TYR A 285 -25.21 6.76 -7.22
N THR A 286 -24.33 6.63 -6.23
CA THR A 286 -23.87 5.31 -5.77
C THR A 286 -25.02 4.48 -5.19
N MET A 287 -25.88 5.08 -4.38
CA MET A 287 -27.00 4.39 -3.74
C MET A 287 -28.14 4.03 -4.72
N GLU A 288 -28.47 4.93 -5.63
CA GLU A 288 -29.66 4.79 -6.49
C GLU A 288 -29.35 4.13 -7.85
N VAL A 289 -28.09 4.17 -8.31
CA VAL A 289 -27.70 3.62 -9.62
C VAL A 289 -26.66 2.52 -9.48
N THR A 290 -25.48 2.83 -8.93
CA THR A 290 -24.35 1.90 -8.96
C THR A 290 -24.61 0.63 -8.13
N ASN A 291 -25.09 0.78 -6.90
CA ASN A 291 -25.31 -0.37 -6.00
C ASN A 291 -26.47 -1.27 -6.47
N PRO A 292 -27.64 -0.74 -6.85
CA PRO A 292 -28.72 -1.59 -7.39
C PRO A 292 -28.28 -2.42 -8.59
N VAL A 293 -27.62 -1.80 -9.58
CA VAL A 293 -27.11 -2.52 -10.76
C VAL A 293 -26.09 -3.61 -10.37
N ARG A 294 -25.17 -3.32 -9.45
CA ARG A 294 -24.20 -4.32 -8.99
C ARG A 294 -24.85 -5.50 -8.28
N ILE A 295 -25.89 -5.25 -7.48
CA ILE A 295 -26.64 -6.32 -6.77
C ILE A 295 -27.43 -7.17 -7.76
N GLU A 296 -28.03 -6.55 -8.78
CA GLU A 296 -28.83 -7.27 -9.80
C GLU A 296 -27.94 -8.18 -10.68
N VAL A 297 -26.72 -7.76 -11.00
CA VAL A 297 -25.79 -8.49 -11.90
C VAL A 297 -25.00 -9.59 -11.19
N ARG A 298 -24.85 -9.54 -9.87
CA ARG A 298 -24.12 -10.53 -9.05
C ARG A 298 -25.05 -11.65 -8.57
#